data_118e73f8c040c6e9d6546e8c52130c17
#
_entry.id   118e73f8c040c6e9d6546e8c52130c17
#
_cell.length_a   1.000
_cell.length_b   1.000
_cell.length_c   1.000
_cell.angle_alpha   90.00
_cell.angle_beta   90.00
_cell.angle_gamma   90.00
#
_symmetry.space_group_name_H-M   'P 1'
#
loop_
_entity.id
_entity.type
_entity.pdbx_description
1 polymer ?
#
loop_
_entity_poly.entity_id
_entity_poly.type
_entity_poly.pdbx_seq_one_letter_code
_entity_poly.pdbx_strand_id
1 'polypeptide(L)'
;MTDLTPATPSLRPLRTRLRDRQHAVVFAIALTVYAALSYAILASSGRPPLQFRLDLSPLLHSPGVLKAHVTGAIASFAIGSFLLLGTKGRRMHRILGYGWVATMSVTAVSSFFLVGLNGNNFSFIHAISAWSVIVLPM
;
A
#
# COMPACT_ATOMS: atom_id res chain seq x y z
N MET A 1 -40.57 -34.79 -24.98
CA MET A 1 -39.95 -35.05 -23.69
C MET A 1 -38.95 -33.95 -23.45
N THR A 2 -39.39 -32.86 -22.80
CA THR A 2 -38.57 -31.71 -22.46
C THR A 2 -37.84 -31.98 -21.13
N ASP A 3 -36.56 -32.09 -21.21
CA ASP A 3 -35.68 -32.31 -20.05
C ASP A 3 -35.66 -31.05 -19.17
N LEU A 4 -36.46 -31.07 -18.08
CA LEU A 4 -36.50 -30.01 -17.07
C LEU A 4 -35.47 -30.32 -15.96
N THR A 5 -34.21 -30.38 -16.28
CA THR A 5 -33.15 -30.39 -15.27
C THR A 5 -33.09 -29.02 -14.59
N PRO A 6 -33.38 -28.91 -13.28
CA PRO A 6 -33.31 -27.63 -12.57
C PRO A 6 -31.86 -27.18 -12.55
N ALA A 7 -31.61 -25.97 -13.07
CA ALA A 7 -30.30 -25.33 -13.03
C ALA A 7 -29.86 -25.18 -11.56
N THR A 8 -28.86 -25.93 -11.13
CA THR A 8 -28.24 -25.79 -9.81
C THR A 8 -27.71 -24.37 -9.65
N PRO A 9 -28.17 -23.61 -8.65
CA PRO A 9 -27.68 -22.25 -8.43
C PRO A 9 -26.16 -22.29 -8.21
N SER A 10 -25.44 -21.61 -9.09
CA SER A 10 -23.99 -21.56 -9.03
C SER A 10 -23.53 -20.89 -7.71
N LEU A 11 -22.85 -21.60 -6.84
CA LEU A 11 -22.27 -21.10 -5.58
C LEU A 11 -21.08 -20.13 -5.81
N ARG A 12 -20.73 -19.86 -7.07
CA ARG A 12 -19.67 -18.94 -7.45
C ARG A 12 -19.75 -17.54 -6.81
N PRO A 13 -20.92 -16.86 -6.73
CA PRO A 13 -20.98 -15.51 -6.17
C PRO A 13 -20.70 -15.45 -4.66
N LEU A 14 -20.96 -16.51 -3.90
CA LEU A 14 -20.72 -16.52 -2.45
C LEU A 14 -19.23 -16.68 -2.13
N ARG A 15 -18.53 -17.56 -2.84
CA ARG A 15 -17.07 -17.78 -2.64
C ARG A 15 -16.23 -16.55 -2.97
N THR A 16 -16.59 -15.79 -4.02
CA THR A 16 -15.89 -14.55 -4.36
C THR A 16 -16.10 -13.47 -3.32
N ARG A 17 -17.32 -13.30 -2.82
CA ARG A 17 -17.64 -12.34 -1.74
C ARG A 17 -16.92 -12.66 -0.43
N LEU A 18 -16.82 -13.93 -0.06
CA LEU A 18 -16.11 -14.35 1.15
C LEU A 18 -14.60 -14.07 1.02
N ARG A 19 -14.01 -14.36 -0.14
CA ARG A 19 -12.58 -14.08 -0.39
C ARG A 19 -12.28 -12.58 -0.39
N ASP A 20 -13.15 -11.76 -0.96
CA ASP A 20 -12.98 -10.31 -0.97
C ASP A 20 -13.08 -9.72 0.44
N ARG A 21 -13.96 -10.24 1.29
CA ARG A 21 -14.04 -9.89 2.72
C ARG A 21 -12.79 -10.30 3.49
N GLN A 22 -12.22 -11.48 3.22
CA GLN A 22 -10.99 -11.93 3.87
C GLN A 22 -9.82 -10.98 3.58
N HIS A 23 -9.65 -10.55 2.31
CA HIS A 23 -8.60 -9.59 1.97
C HIS A 23 -8.80 -8.23 2.68
N ALA A 24 -10.03 -7.74 2.76
CA ALA A 24 -10.34 -6.50 3.47
C ALA A 24 -10.04 -6.61 4.97
N VAL A 25 -10.39 -7.75 5.59
CA VAL A 25 -10.10 -8.01 7.02
C VAL A 25 -8.60 -8.10 7.26
N VAL A 26 -7.86 -8.84 6.43
CA VAL A 26 -6.39 -8.96 6.56
C VAL A 26 -5.73 -7.60 6.41
N PHE A 27 -6.17 -6.79 5.45
CA PHE A 27 -5.66 -5.43 5.27
C PHE A 27 -5.95 -4.54 6.48
N ALA A 28 -7.17 -4.58 7.03
CA ALA A 28 -7.53 -3.82 8.21
C ALA A 28 -6.70 -4.24 9.44
N ILE A 29 -6.49 -5.54 9.63
CA ILE A 29 -5.63 -6.07 10.71
C ILE A 29 -4.20 -5.58 10.51
N ALA A 30 -3.64 -5.71 9.31
CA ALA A 30 -2.26 -5.27 9.03
C ALA A 30 -2.08 -3.78 9.29
N LEU A 31 -3.03 -2.95 8.85
CA LEU A 31 -3.01 -1.50 9.09
C LEU A 31 -3.10 -1.17 10.59
N THR A 32 -3.96 -1.86 11.33
CA THR A 32 -4.11 -1.67 12.78
C THR A 32 -2.85 -2.08 13.53
N VAL A 33 -2.25 -3.22 13.19
CA VAL A 33 -0.99 -3.69 13.78
C VAL A 33 0.14 -2.70 13.49
N TYR A 34 0.24 -2.22 12.24
CA TYR A 34 1.23 -1.22 11.87
C TYR A 34 1.07 0.09 12.66
N ALA A 35 -0.16 0.59 12.76
CA ALA A 35 -0.45 1.79 13.54
C ALA A 35 -0.13 1.62 15.03
N ALA A 36 -0.47 0.48 15.62
CA ALA A 36 -0.20 0.17 17.02
C ALA A 36 1.32 0.07 17.29
N LEU A 37 2.07 -0.61 16.43
CA LEU A 37 3.52 -0.71 16.53
C LEU A 37 4.19 0.66 16.37
N SER A 38 3.75 1.45 15.40
CA SER A 38 4.26 2.81 15.19
C SER A 38 4.01 3.69 16.41
N TYR A 39 2.81 3.61 16.97
CA TYR A 39 2.47 4.34 18.21
C TYR A 39 3.32 3.88 19.39
N ALA A 40 3.51 2.57 19.59
CA ALA A 40 4.32 2.02 20.67
C ALA A 40 5.80 2.47 20.57
N ILE A 41 6.36 2.48 19.37
CA ILE A 41 7.73 2.96 19.11
C ILE A 41 7.85 4.45 19.43
N LEU A 42 6.90 5.27 19.02
CA LEU A 42 6.89 6.70 19.32
C LEU A 42 6.74 6.96 20.82
N ALA A 43 5.85 6.24 21.48
CA ALA A 43 5.65 6.37 22.94
C ALA A 43 6.88 5.97 23.72
N SER A 44 7.58 4.90 23.32
CA SER A 44 8.80 4.44 23.99
C SER A 44 10.01 5.36 23.77
N SER A 45 9.99 6.18 22.70
CA SER A 45 11.08 7.13 22.40
C SER A 45 10.99 8.45 23.17
N GLY A 46 10.08 8.58 24.15
CA GLY A 46 9.94 9.79 24.99
C GLY A 46 9.46 11.02 24.22
N ARG A 47 8.98 10.86 22.99
CA ARG A 47 8.45 11.95 22.19
C ARG A 47 7.02 12.29 22.65
N PRO A 48 6.59 13.58 22.57
CA PRO A 48 5.23 13.97 22.92
C PRO A 48 4.22 13.18 22.07
N PRO A 49 3.01 12.91 22.63
CA PRO A 49 1.97 12.20 21.89
C PRO A 49 1.71 12.88 20.56
N LEU A 50 1.46 12.04 19.53
CA LEU A 50 1.19 12.49 18.15
C LEU A 50 0.13 13.60 18.15
N GLN A 51 0.58 14.85 18.06
CA GLN A 51 -0.30 15.93 17.74
C GLN A 51 -0.53 15.92 16.23
N PHE A 52 -1.73 15.59 15.83
CA PHE A 52 -2.13 15.59 14.42
C PHE A 52 -2.13 17.04 13.92
N ARG A 53 -0.96 17.56 13.59
CA ARG A 53 -0.78 18.85 12.92
C ARG A 53 -0.45 18.56 11.46
N LEU A 54 -1.39 18.86 10.58
CA LEU A 54 -1.14 18.86 9.14
C LEU A 54 -0.28 20.08 8.77
N ASP A 55 0.99 20.03 9.14
CA ASP A 55 1.97 21.01 8.71
C ASP A 55 2.72 20.44 7.50
N LEU A 56 2.38 20.93 6.32
CA LEU A 56 2.99 20.55 5.06
C LEU A 56 4.24 21.38 4.75
N SER A 57 4.55 22.39 5.55
CA SER A 57 5.68 23.28 5.28
C SER A 57 7.04 22.56 5.24
N PRO A 58 7.34 21.55 6.09
CA PRO A 58 8.58 20.79 5.97
C PRO A 58 8.67 20.03 4.64
N LEU A 59 7.54 19.53 4.12
CA LEU A 59 7.50 18.82 2.86
C LEU A 59 7.68 19.78 1.68
N LEU A 60 7.05 20.97 1.73
CA LEU A 60 7.17 21.96 0.66
C LEU A 60 8.59 22.50 0.49
N HIS A 61 9.37 22.59 1.56
CA HIS A 61 10.76 23.04 1.54
C HIS A 61 11.79 21.89 1.40
N SER A 62 11.32 20.63 1.31
CA SER A 62 12.19 19.47 1.20
C SER A 62 12.73 19.27 -0.22
N PRO A 63 13.83 18.49 -0.38
CA PRO A 63 14.36 18.10 -1.69
C PRO A 63 13.31 17.40 -2.56
N GLY A 64 13.39 17.57 -3.88
CA GLY A 64 12.46 16.98 -4.85
C GLY A 64 12.31 15.46 -4.72
N VAL A 65 13.41 14.78 -4.36
CA VAL A 65 13.41 13.32 -4.12
C VAL A 65 12.47 12.93 -2.96
N LEU A 66 12.50 13.67 -1.85
CA LEU A 66 11.59 13.39 -0.72
C LEU A 66 10.13 13.68 -1.09
N LYS A 67 9.88 14.74 -1.86
CA LYS A 67 8.54 15.02 -2.40
C LYS A 67 8.04 13.89 -3.28
N ALA A 68 8.88 13.41 -4.21
CA ALA A 68 8.54 12.29 -5.08
C ALA A 68 8.27 11.00 -4.28
N HIS A 69 9.09 10.73 -3.25
CA HIS A 69 8.90 9.58 -2.38
C HIS A 69 7.55 9.64 -1.64
N VAL A 70 7.26 10.74 -0.97
CA VAL A 70 6.05 10.89 -0.16
C VAL A 70 4.79 10.90 -1.04
N THR A 71 4.80 11.63 -2.15
CA THR A 71 3.65 11.65 -3.08
C THR A 71 3.43 10.30 -3.74
N GLY A 72 4.50 9.60 -4.14
CA GLY A 72 4.44 8.23 -4.66
C GLY A 72 3.87 7.24 -3.64
N ALA A 73 4.31 7.33 -2.38
CA ALA A 73 3.83 6.47 -1.31
C ALA A 73 2.32 6.69 -1.02
N ILE A 74 1.89 7.95 -0.94
CA ILE A 74 0.47 8.28 -0.73
C ILE A 74 -0.38 7.79 -1.91
N ALA A 75 0.06 8.04 -3.15
CA ALA A 75 -0.64 7.60 -4.35
C ALA A 75 -0.72 6.07 -4.41
N SER A 76 0.38 5.36 -4.13
CA SER A 76 0.42 3.89 -4.09
C SER A 76 -0.53 3.34 -3.04
N PHE A 77 -0.57 3.94 -1.87
CA PHE A 77 -1.47 3.53 -0.80
C PHE A 77 -2.94 3.71 -1.20
N ALA A 78 -3.29 4.86 -1.78
CA ALA A 78 -4.66 5.14 -2.23
C ALA A 78 -5.09 4.19 -3.35
N ILE A 79 -4.26 4.02 -4.39
CA ILE A 79 -4.56 3.12 -5.51
C ILE A 79 -4.62 1.67 -5.03
N GLY A 80 -3.66 1.23 -4.20
CA GLY A 80 -3.62 -0.11 -3.64
C GLY A 80 -4.84 -0.44 -2.79
N SER A 81 -5.26 0.49 -1.94
CA SER A 81 -6.50 0.36 -1.15
C SER A 81 -7.72 0.20 -2.05
N PHE A 82 -7.83 1.02 -3.10
CA PHE A 82 -8.92 0.92 -4.06
C PHE A 82 -8.90 -0.41 -4.82
N LEU A 83 -7.72 -0.88 -5.26
CA LEU A 83 -7.56 -2.17 -5.94
C LEU A 83 -7.94 -3.35 -5.05
N LEU A 84 -7.62 -3.26 -3.75
CA LEU A 84 -7.89 -4.31 -2.79
C LEU A 84 -9.38 -4.44 -2.48
N LEU A 85 -10.08 -3.30 -2.36
CA LEU A 85 -11.50 -3.22 -2.03
C LEU A 85 -12.40 -3.28 -3.27
N GLY A 86 -11.85 -2.98 -4.45
CA GLY A 86 -12.59 -2.89 -5.71
C GLY A 86 -12.88 -4.25 -6.35
N THR A 87 -13.84 -4.23 -7.31
CA THR A 87 -14.19 -5.42 -8.10
C THR A 87 -13.08 -5.80 -9.07
N LYS A 88 -12.57 -7.02 -8.95
CA LYS A 88 -11.49 -7.58 -9.77
C LYS A 88 -11.99 -7.89 -11.20
N GLY A 89 -11.07 -7.86 -12.16
CA GLY A 89 -11.33 -8.33 -13.55
C GLY A 89 -11.85 -7.27 -14.52
N ARG A 90 -12.14 -6.06 -14.07
CA ARG A 90 -12.55 -4.95 -14.96
C ARG A 90 -11.33 -4.24 -15.57
N ARG A 91 -11.52 -3.61 -16.74
CA ARG A 91 -10.49 -2.80 -17.41
C ARG A 91 -9.86 -1.76 -16.47
N MET A 92 -10.69 -1.09 -15.65
CA MET A 92 -10.24 -0.13 -14.65
C MET A 92 -9.28 -0.74 -13.61
N HIS A 93 -9.57 -1.95 -13.13
CA HIS A 93 -8.68 -2.65 -12.18
C HIS A 93 -7.29 -2.89 -12.78
N ARG A 94 -7.21 -3.21 -14.07
CA ARG A 94 -5.94 -3.40 -14.77
C ARG A 94 -5.16 -2.09 -14.94
N ILE A 95 -5.85 -1.02 -15.37
CA ILE A 95 -5.23 0.31 -15.54
C ILE A 95 -4.69 0.83 -14.20
N LEU A 96 -5.49 0.75 -13.14
CA LEU A 96 -5.08 1.14 -11.79
C LEU A 96 -3.94 0.25 -11.27
N GLY A 97 -3.90 -1.04 -11.63
CA GLY A 97 -2.79 -1.93 -11.31
C GLY A 97 -1.47 -1.44 -11.89
N TYR A 98 -1.44 -1.04 -13.15
CA TYR A 98 -0.25 -0.43 -13.76
C TYR A 98 0.12 0.90 -13.08
N GLY A 99 -0.87 1.74 -12.76
CA GLY A 99 -0.65 2.97 -12.01
C GLY A 99 -0.03 2.71 -10.63
N TRP A 100 -0.50 1.67 -9.94
CA TRP A 100 0.04 1.24 -8.66
C TRP A 100 1.51 0.79 -8.77
N VAL A 101 1.82 -0.06 -9.75
CA VAL A 101 3.21 -0.49 -10.00
C VAL A 101 4.11 0.71 -10.29
N ALA A 102 3.66 1.66 -11.11
CA ALA A 102 4.43 2.85 -11.44
C ALA A 102 4.72 3.71 -10.20
N THR A 103 3.69 4.00 -9.38
CA THR A 103 3.85 4.82 -8.16
C THR A 103 4.70 4.10 -7.11
N MET A 104 4.55 2.78 -6.94
CA MET A 104 5.41 1.98 -6.06
C MET A 104 6.86 1.98 -6.54
N SER A 105 7.10 1.89 -7.85
CA SER A 105 8.45 1.96 -8.41
C SER A 105 9.11 3.32 -8.13
N VAL A 106 8.38 4.41 -8.30
CA VAL A 106 8.87 5.75 -7.94
C VAL A 106 9.20 5.84 -6.45
N THR A 107 8.34 5.32 -5.59
CA THR A 107 8.55 5.29 -4.14
C THR A 107 9.78 4.46 -3.77
N ALA A 108 9.94 3.28 -4.34
CA ALA A 108 11.06 2.40 -4.07
C ALA A 108 12.38 2.97 -4.58
N VAL A 109 12.41 3.50 -5.81
CA VAL A 109 13.63 4.11 -6.39
C VAL A 109 14.02 5.37 -5.64
N SER A 110 13.08 6.26 -5.32
CA SER A 110 13.37 7.48 -4.56
C SER A 110 13.92 7.20 -3.16
N SER A 111 13.56 6.08 -2.54
CA SER A 111 14.06 5.71 -1.21
C SER A 111 15.58 5.48 -1.18
N PHE A 112 16.18 5.05 -2.29
CA PHE A 112 17.64 4.89 -2.37
C PHE A 112 18.40 6.20 -2.23
N PHE A 113 17.79 7.32 -2.58
CA PHE A 113 18.39 8.66 -2.49
C PHE A 113 18.15 9.31 -1.12
N LEU A 114 17.38 8.68 -0.22
CA LEU A 114 17.08 9.19 1.11
C LEU A 114 18.09 8.70 2.16
N VAL A 115 19.36 8.63 1.79
CA VAL A 115 20.47 8.11 2.63
C VAL A 115 20.71 8.97 3.87
N GLY A 116 20.40 10.26 3.81
CA GLY A 116 20.66 11.24 4.88
C GLY A 116 19.87 11.02 6.17
N LEU A 117 18.81 10.22 6.15
CA LEU A 117 17.99 9.91 7.34
C LEU A 117 18.67 8.94 8.32
N ASN A 118 19.71 8.22 7.90
CA ASN A 118 20.40 7.20 8.71
C ASN A 118 21.92 7.43 8.75
N GLY A 119 22.36 8.67 8.89
CA GLY A 119 23.79 8.99 9.03
C GLY A 119 24.65 8.58 7.82
N ASN A 120 24.12 8.67 6.62
CA ASN A 120 24.77 8.32 5.35
C ASN A 120 25.06 6.81 5.16
N ASN A 121 24.42 5.93 5.96
CA ASN A 121 24.57 4.49 5.86
C ASN A 121 23.35 3.83 5.18
N PHE A 122 23.62 2.77 4.43
CA PHE A 122 22.56 1.91 3.91
C PHE A 122 21.83 1.23 5.08
N SER A 123 20.52 1.39 5.11
CA SER A 123 19.64 0.80 6.12
C SER A 123 18.90 -0.41 5.55
N PHE A 124 18.36 -1.24 6.44
CA PHE A 124 17.48 -2.36 6.08
C PHE A 124 16.30 -1.94 5.17
N ILE A 125 15.84 -0.68 5.28
CA ILE A 125 14.82 -0.09 4.40
C ILE A 125 15.25 -0.12 2.92
N HIS A 126 16.52 0.10 2.62
CA HIS A 126 17.04 0.04 1.26
C HIS A 126 17.01 -1.39 0.68
N ALA A 127 17.22 -2.40 1.51
CA ALA A 127 17.10 -3.80 1.11
C ALA A 127 15.64 -4.16 0.73
N ILE A 128 14.67 -3.68 1.53
CA ILE A 128 13.24 -3.85 1.22
C ILE A 128 12.86 -3.13 -0.07
N SER A 129 13.39 -1.93 -0.30
CA SER A 129 13.15 -1.17 -1.53
C SER A 129 13.74 -1.87 -2.75
N ALA A 130 14.96 -2.42 -2.65
CA ALA A 130 15.58 -3.21 -3.69
C ALA A 130 14.75 -4.47 -4.02
N TRP A 131 14.30 -5.17 -2.99
CA TRP A 131 13.40 -6.32 -3.15
C TRP A 131 12.11 -5.93 -3.86
N SER A 132 11.50 -4.80 -3.48
CA SER A 132 10.28 -4.30 -4.11
C SER A 132 10.47 -4.01 -5.60
N VAL A 133 11.58 -3.39 -6.00
CA VAL A 133 11.90 -3.10 -7.41
C VAL A 133 12.05 -4.39 -8.23
N ILE A 134 12.58 -5.46 -7.64
CA ILE A 134 12.76 -6.75 -8.31
C ILE A 134 11.41 -7.49 -8.48
N VAL A 135 10.58 -7.49 -7.44
CA VAL A 135 9.36 -8.29 -7.38
C VAL A 135 8.17 -7.61 -8.09
N LEU A 136 8.10 -6.27 -8.10
CA LEU A 136 6.99 -5.52 -8.68
C LEU A 136 6.71 -5.82 -10.17
N PRO A 137 7.72 -6.01 -11.05
CA PRO A 137 7.49 -6.28 -12.46
C PRO A 137 7.21 -7.76 -12.78
N MET A 138 7.33 -8.69 -11.81
CA MET A 138 7.05 -10.12 -12.00
C MET A 138 5.56 -10.44 -11.83
#